data_437c161fe121d9ab94a0186268cabba1
#
_entry.id   437c161fe121d9ab94a0186268cabba1
#
_cell.length_a   1.000
_cell.length_b   1.000
_cell.length_c   1.000
_cell.angle_alpha   90.00
_cell.angle_beta   90.00
_cell.angle_gamma   90.00
#
_symmetry.space_group_name_H-M   'P 1'
#
loop_
_entity.id
_entity.type
_entity.pdbx_description
1 polymer ?
#
loop_
_entity_poly.entity_id
_entity_poly.type
_entity_poly.pdbx_seq_one_letter_code
_entity_poly.pdbx_strand_id
1 'polypeptide(L)'
;MKTRALLFSASLLVGGFLVPLGSSSAQTDAGLPPAADNSAMNQRDRGHETLTPIDQSSKPTDVNMTREIRRAIVKDDQLSMDAKNIKIITVDGAVTLRGPVKTEQEKADIAAKAAQLAGDSNVHNELEVAGQ
;
A
#
# COMPACT_ATOMS: atom_id res chain seq x y z
N MET A 1 -10.42 -39.58 -77.24
CA MET A 1 -9.26 -40.47 -77.19
C MET A 1 -8.57 -40.38 -75.83
N LYS A 2 -8.53 -41.52 -75.17
CA LYS A 2 -7.56 -41.98 -74.16
C LYS A 2 -7.40 -41.12 -72.90
N THR A 3 -8.15 -41.49 -71.88
CA THR A 3 -7.71 -42.32 -70.75
C THR A 3 -6.36 -41.94 -70.13
N ARG A 4 -6.35 -41.50 -68.87
CA ARG A 4 -5.68 -42.31 -67.86
C ARG A 4 -5.96 -41.74 -66.47
N ALA A 5 -6.69 -42.55 -65.72
CA ALA A 5 -6.74 -42.45 -64.23
C ALA A 5 -5.36 -42.76 -63.67
N LEU A 6 -5.01 -42.09 -62.63
CA LEU A 6 -4.03 -42.60 -61.66
C LEU A 6 -4.51 -42.21 -60.22
N LEU A 7 -4.99 -43.24 -59.58
CA LEU A 7 -5.14 -43.35 -58.13
C LEU A 7 -3.77 -43.28 -57.46
N PHE A 8 -3.63 -42.45 -56.51
CA PHE A 8 -2.67 -42.63 -55.42
C PHE A 8 -3.32 -42.13 -54.15
N SER A 9 -3.85 -43.06 -53.46
CA SER A 9 -3.27 -43.69 -52.26
C SER A 9 -3.19 -42.78 -51.06
N ALA A 10 -4.04 -43.12 -50.15
CA ALA A 10 -4.10 -42.67 -48.78
C ALA A 10 -2.75 -42.75 -48.09
N SER A 11 -2.42 -41.70 -47.37
CA SER A 11 -1.52 -41.81 -46.24
C SER A 11 -2.07 -40.98 -45.11
N LEU A 12 -2.70 -41.71 -44.24
CA LEU A 12 -3.16 -41.28 -42.95
C LEU A 12 -1.91 -41.10 -42.07
N LEU A 13 -1.51 -39.89 -41.82
CA LEU A 13 -0.55 -39.58 -40.77
C LEU A 13 -1.29 -38.82 -39.70
N VAL A 14 -1.76 -39.59 -38.72
CA VAL A 14 -2.11 -39.11 -37.39
C VAL A 14 -0.81 -38.62 -36.74
N GLY A 15 -0.51 -37.37 -36.96
CA GLY A 15 0.51 -36.64 -36.21
C GLY A 15 -0.22 -35.96 -35.03
N GLY A 16 -0.15 -36.58 -33.86
CA GLY A 16 -0.58 -35.96 -32.65
C GLY A 16 0.22 -34.68 -32.41
N PHE A 17 -0.42 -33.55 -32.63
CA PHE A 17 0.13 -32.25 -32.25
C PHE A 17 -0.14 -32.09 -30.76
N LEU A 18 0.83 -32.56 -29.98
CA LEU A 18 0.90 -32.24 -28.56
C LEU A 18 1.22 -30.75 -28.47
N VAL A 19 0.20 -29.92 -28.28
CA VAL A 19 0.39 -28.52 -27.97
C VAL A 19 0.92 -28.48 -26.53
N PRO A 20 2.14 -28.05 -26.26
CA PRO A 20 2.51 -27.73 -24.91
C PRO A 20 1.67 -26.53 -24.51
N LEU A 21 0.80 -26.71 -23.54
CA LEU A 21 0.28 -25.60 -22.76
C LEU A 21 1.46 -24.95 -22.02
N GLY A 22 2.20 -24.14 -22.75
CA GLY A 22 3.07 -23.17 -22.16
C GLY A 22 2.17 -22.13 -21.51
N SER A 23 1.95 -22.26 -20.22
CA SER A 23 1.47 -21.16 -19.39
C SER A 23 2.52 -20.06 -19.43
N SER A 24 2.50 -19.30 -20.49
CA SER A 24 3.20 -18.03 -20.58
C SER A 24 2.33 -17.02 -19.84
N SER A 25 2.39 -17.05 -18.52
CA SER A 25 2.07 -15.87 -17.73
C SER A 25 3.18 -14.86 -17.98
N ALA A 26 3.17 -14.26 -19.14
CA ALA A 26 3.81 -13.00 -19.32
C ALA A 26 2.97 -11.99 -18.54
N GLN A 27 3.22 -11.87 -17.25
CA GLN A 27 2.93 -10.66 -16.53
C GLN A 27 3.85 -9.60 -17.15
N THR A 28 3.34 -8.93 -18.15
CA THR A 28 3.82 -7.60 -18.48
C THR A 28 3.47 -6.75 -17.25
N ASP A 29 4.44 -6.69 -16.38
CA ASP A 29 4.52 -5.64 -15.37
C ASP A 29 4.72 -4.33 -16.16
N ALA A 30 3.60 -3.81 -16.66
CA ALA A 30 3.57 -2.49 -17.26
C ALA A 30 3.72 -1.53 -16.10
N GLY A 31 4.99 -1.16 -15.81
CA GLY A 31 5.44 0.00 -15.07
C GLY A 31 4.39 0.90 -14.42
N LEU A 32 3.61 0.37 -13.51
CA LEU A 32 3.00 1.20 -12.49
C LEU A 32 4.15 1.72 -11.64
N PRO A 33 4.20 3.03 -11.35
CA PRO A 33 5.15 3.53 -10.38
C PRO A 33 5.03 2.66 -9.14
N PRO A 34 6.13 2.26 -8.50
CA PRO A 34 6.06 1.44 -7.31
C PRO A 34 5.10 2.11 -6.35
N ALA A 35 3.95 1.45 -6.14
CA ALA A 35 3.07 1.81 -5.05
C ALA A 35 3.97 1.86 -3.81
N ALA A 36 3.88 2.96 -3.04
CA ALA A 36 4.70 3.12 -1.85
C ALA A 36 4.72 1.79 -1.10
N ASP A 37 5.90 1.16 -1.06
CA ASP A 37 6.01 -0.20 -0.55
C ASP A 37 5.85 -0.18 0.97
N ASN A 38 4.63 -0.38 1.42
CA ASN A 38 4.29 -0.52 2.83
C ASN A 38 4.64 -1.92 3.40
N SER A 39 5.35 -2.77 2.65
CA SER A 39 5.64 -4.14 3.05
C SER A 39 6.41 -4.21 4.37
N ALA A 40 7.41 -3.35 4.54
CA ALA A 40 8.18 -3.29 5.79
C ALA A 40 7.33 -2.81 6.97
N MET A 41 6.42 -1.84 6.74
CA MET A 41 5.48 -1.38 7.75
C MET A 41 4.46 -2.45 8.11
N ASN A 42 3.92 -3.14 7.11
CA ASN A 42 2.97 -4.23 7.32
C ASN A 42 3.61 -5.43 8.04
N GLN A 43 4.91 -5.66 7.86
CA GLN A 43 5.64 -6.68 8.61
C GLN A 43 5.80 -6.29 10.08
N ARG A 44 6.13 -5.03 10.38
CA ARG A 44 6.22 -4.51 11.75
C ARG A 44 4.85 -4.55 12.46
N ASP A 45 3.77 -4.22 11.73
CA ASP A 45 2.41 -4.25 12.26
C ASP A 45 1.94 -5.68 12.62
N ARG A 46 2.55 -6.72 12.05
CA ARG A 46 2.27 -8.13 12.42
C ARG A 46 2.96 -8.57 13.69
N GLY A 47 3.98 -7.85 14.12
CA GLY A 47 4.86 -8.22 15.23
C GLY A 47 4.42 -7.65 16.57
N HIS A 48 3.20 -7.33 16.88
CA HIS A 48 2.70 -6.86 18.20
C HIS A 48 3.62 -5.89 18.98
N GLU A 49 4.72 -5.45 18.38
CA GLU A 49 5.73 -4.60 19.02
C GLU A 49 5.43 -3.11 18.86
N THR A 50 4.51 -2.78 17.96
CA THR A 50 4.13 -1.39 17.67
C THR A 50 2.61 -1.25 17.65
N LEU A 51 2.12 -0.10 18.10
CA LEU A 51 0.68 0.21 18.07
C LEU A 51 0.16 0.22 16.63
N THR A 52 -1.00 -0.37 16.44
CA THR A 52 -1.72 -0.43 15.18
C THR A 52 -3.07 0.27 15.30
N PRO A 53 -3.78 0.54 14.20
CA PRO A 53 -5.14 1.07 14.28
C PRO A 53 -6.13 0.20 15.06
N ILE A 54 -5.81 -1.09 15.29
CA ILE A 54 -6.63 -1.98 16.13
C ILE A 54 -6.48 -1.62 17.61
N ASP A 55 -5.34 -1.06 18.01
CA ASP A 55 -5.05 -0.65 19.39
C ASP A 55 -5.65 0.72 19.72
N GLN A 56 -6.30 1.37 18.75
CA GLN A 56 -6.99 2.63 18.95
C GLN A 56 -7.96 2.53 20.13
N SER A 57 -7.82 3.44 21.09
CA SER A 57 -8.74 3.53 22.22
C SER A 57 -10.16 3.88 21.76
N SER A 58 -11.15 3.25 22.39
CA SER A 58 -12.57 3.56 22.20
C SER A 58 -13.07 4.69 23.14
N LYS A 59 -12.19 5.24 23.99
CA LYS A 59 -12.55 6.36 24.87
C LYS A 59 -12.98 7.57 24.03
N PRO A 60 -14.09 8.24 24.36
CA PRO A 60 -14.58 9.38 23.59
C PRO A 60 -13.54 10.51 23.44
N THR A 61 -12.71 10.73 24.44
CA THR A 61 -11.62 11.72 24.42
C THR A 61 -10.58 11.39 23.37
N ASP A 62 -10.12 10.14 23.33
CA ASP A 62 -9.09 9.67 22.37
C ASP A 62 -9.64 9.63 20.94
N VAL A 63 -10.88 9.18 20.79
CA VAL A 63 -11.58 9.19 19.49
C VAL A 63 -11.72 10.62 18.96
N ASN A 64 -12.09 11.57 19.82
CA ASN A 64 -12.21 12.97 19.42
C ASN A 64 -10.85 13.56 19.08
N MET A 65 -9.81 13.30 19.84
CA MET A 65 -8.45 13.73 19.57
C MET A 65 -7.96 13.21 18.21
N THR A 66 -8.11 11.92 17.94
CA THR A 66 -7.79 11.32 16.63
C THR A 66 -8.53 12.03 15.50
N ARG A 67 -9.81 12.33 15.70
CA ARG A 67 -10.64 13.02 14.69
C ARG A 67 -10.17 14.46 14.44
N GLU A 68 -9.84 15.20 15.48
CA GLU A 68 -9.35 16.57 15.35
C GLU A 68 -8.00 16.63 14.66
N ILE A 69 -7.07 15.74 15.02
CA ILE A 69 -5.77 15.62 14.34
C ILE A 69 -5.97 15.26 12.87
N ARG A 70 -6.80 14.27 12.57
CA ARG A 70 -7.14 13.87 11.19
C ARG A 70 -7.70 15.06 10.41
N ARG A 71 -8.61 15.81 10.99
CA ARG A 71 -9.21 16.97 10.35
C ARG A 71 -8.18 18.07 10.05
N ALA A 72 -7.26 18.33 10.97
CA ALA A 72 -6.20 19.31 10.80
C ALA A 72 -5.24 18.92 9.67
N ILE A 73 -4.90 17.62 9.56
CA ILE A 73 -4.04 17.10 8.51
C ILE A 73 -4.73 17.15 7.14
N VAL A 74 -5.97 16.70 7.04
CA VAL A 74 -6.71 16.64 5.75
C VAL A 74 -6.99 18.04 5.19
N LYS A 75 -7.22 19.03 6.06
CA LYS A 75 -7.44 20.42 5.65
C LYS A 75 -6.20 21.13 5.13
N ASP A 76 -5.03 20.60 5.38
CA ASP A 76 -3.78 21.24 4.96
C ASP A 76 -3.45 20.88 3.51
N ASP A 77 -3.55 21.88 2.64
CA ASP A 77 -3.29 21.73 1.20
C ASP A 77 -1.79 21.60 0.88
N GLN A 78 -0.91 21.90 1.82
CA GLN A 78 0.54 21.74 1.66
C GLN A 78 0.98 20.28 1.81
N LEU A 79 0.16 19.46 2.45
CA LEU A 79 0.46 18.05 2.67
C LEU A 79 0.10 17.19 1.47
N SER A 80 0.99 16.26 1.12
CA SER A 80 0.74 15.28 0.06
C SER A 80 -0.39 14.30 0.42
N MET A 81 -0.87 13.58 -0.58
CA MET A 81 -1.90 12.54 -0.37
C MET A 81 -1.41 11.43 0.56
N ASP A 82 -0.11 11.09 0.50
CA ASP A 82 0.49 10.09 1.38
C ASP A 82 0.47 10.58 2.82
N ALA A 83 0.87 11.82 3.05
CA ALA A 83 0.83 12.49 4.35
C ALA A 83 -0.61 12.58 4.92
N LYS A 84 -1.62 12.78 4.07
CA LYS A 84 -3.03 12.80 4.48
C LYS A 84 -3.57 11.41 4.84
N ASN A 85 -2.93 10.35 4.38
CA ASN A 85 -3.36 8.96 4.60
C ASN A 85 -2.61 8.23 5.72
N ILE A 86 -1.81 8.92 6.51
CA ILE A 86 -1.11 8.32 7.65
C ILE A 86 -2.06 7.72 8.68
N LYS A 87 -1.55 6.78 9.46
CA LYS A 87 -2.25 6.19 10.59
C LYS A 87 -2.08 7.08 11.83
N ILE A 88 -3.16 7.38 12.51
CA ILE A 88 -3.18 8.13 13.78
C ILE A 88 -3.81 7.21 14.81
N ILE A 89 -3.09 6.88 15.85
CA ILE A 89 -3.51 5.97 16.91
C ILE A 89 -3.43 6.73 18.22
N THR A 90 -4.54 6.84 18.94
CA THR A 90 -4.58 7.53 20.24
C THR A 90 -5.00 6.55 21.31
N VAL A 91 -4.17 6.41 22.34
CA VAL A 91 -4.42 5.56 23.50
C VAL A 91 -4.08 6.34 24.76
N ASP A 92 -5.05 6.51 25.65
CA ASP A 92 -4.90 7.23 26.92
C ASP A 92 -4.29 8.63 26.77
N GLY A 93 -4.62 9.33 25.68
CA GLY A 93 -4.11 10.65 25.36
C GLY A 93 -2.75 10.68 24.66
N ALA A 94 -2.06 9.55 24.53
CA ALA A 94 -0.84 9.43 23.75
C ALA A 94 -1.18 9.19 22.28
N VAL A 95 -0.58 9.97 21.38
CA VAL A 95 -0.80 9.91 19.94
C VAL A 95 0.41 9.30 19.25
N THR A 96 0.20 8.25 18.50
CA THR A 96 1.22 7.66 17.63
C THR A 96 0.87 7.92 16.17
N LEU A 97 1.81 8.53 15.45
CA LEU A 97 1.70 8.84 14.03
C LEU A 97 2.54 7.86 13.22
N ARG A 98 1.93 7.15 12.27
CA ARG A 98 2.62 6.15 11.45
C ARG A 98 2.23 6.26 10.00
N GLY A 99 3.18 6.13 9.12
CA GLY A 99 2.91 6.10 7.68
C GLY A 99 4.01 6.78 6.88
N PRO A 100 3.97 6.63 5.54
CA PRO A 100 4.90 7.30 4.65
C PRO A 100 4.51 8.76 4.46
N VAL A 101 5.51 9.61 4.42
CA VAL A 101 5.43 11.02 4.01
C VAL A 101 6.47 11.29 2.93
N LYS A 102 6.30 12.33 2.14
CA LYS A 102 7.22 12.61 1.03
C LYS A 102 8.48 13.35 1.47
N THR A 103 8.37 14.16 2.52
CA THR A 103 9.47 15.01 2.96
C THR A 103 9.57 15.08 4.48
N GLU A 104 10.75 15.42 4.98
CA GLU A 104 10.95 15.70 6.41
C GLU A 104 10.11 16.90 6.88
N GLN A 105 9.83 17.86 5.98
CA GLN A 105 8.94 18.98 6.28
C GLN A 105 7.53 18.50 6.59
N GLU A 106 6.95 17.64 5.77
CA GLU A 106 5.64 17.04 6.04
C GLU A 106 5.60 16.29 7.36
N LYS A 107 6.67 15.54 7.67
CA LYS A 107 6.82 14.82 8.94
C LYS A 107 6.79 15.77 10.13
N ALA A 108 7.51 16.90 10.05
CA ALA A 108 7.55 17.91 11.09
C ALA A 108 6.21 18.63 11.23
N ASP A 109 5.56 19.01 10.13
CA ASP A 109 4.28 19.72 10.12
C ASP A 109 3.15 18.88 10.72
N ILE A 110 3.13 17.58 10.39
CA ILE A 110 2.15 16.65 10.95
C ILE A 110 2.35 16.48 12.46
N ALA A 111 3.61 16.31 12.89
CA ALA A 111 3.93 16.21 14.32
C ALA A 111 3.53 17.47 15.08
N ALA A 112 3.80 18.64 14.54
CA ALA A 112 3.41 19.92 15.15
C ALA A 112 1.90 20.05 15.29
N LYS A 113 1.12 19.64 14.28
CA LYS A 113 -0.36 19.64 14.35
C LYS A 113 -0.89 18.68 15.42
N ALA A 114 -0.29 17.50 15.53
CA ALA A 114 -0.67 16.55 16.59
C ALA A 114 -0.29 17.09 17.98
N ALA A 115 0.89 17.69 18.11
CA ALA A 115 1.36 18.27 19.35
C ALA A 115 0.50 19.44 19.87
N GLN A 116 -0.03 20.25 18.98
CA GLN A 116 -0.97 21.32 19.35
C GLN A 116 -2.25 20.81 20.02
N LEU A 117 -2.66 19.58 19.72
CA LEU A 117 -3.89 18.98 20.22
C LEU A 117 -3.64 18.03 21.40
N ALA A 118 -2.57 17.26 21.36
CA ALA A 118 -2.24 16.26 22.37
C ALA A 118 -1.16 16.70 23.37
N GLY A 119 -0.40 17.75 23.04
CA GLY A 119 0.82 18.15 23.75
C GLY A 119 2.06 17.42 23.23
N ASP A 120 3.18 18.13 23.18
CA ASP A 120 4.45 17.62 22.60
C ASP A 120 4.92 16.30 23.23
N SER A 121 4.77 16.18 24.55
CA SER A 121 5.20 14.99 25.30
C SER A 121 4.38 13.74 24.98
N ASN A 122 3.22 13.90 24.38
CA ASN A 122 2.26 12.82 24.11
C ASN A 122 2.26 12.37 22.65
N VAL A 123 3.15 12.93 21.80
CA VAL A 123 3.21 12.57 20.38
C VAL A 123 4.43 11.71 20.08
N HIS A 124 4.17 10.50 19.62
CA HIS A 124 5.17 9.56 19.10
C HIS A 124 5.15 9.62 17.58
N ASN A 125 6.19 10.22 16.99
CA ASN A 125 6.29 10.40 15.56
C ASN A 125 7.08 9.24 14.93
N GLU A 126 6.36 8.26 14.39
CA GLU A 126 6.89 7.10 13.65
C GLU A 126 6.64 7.23 12.13
N LEU A 127 6.57 8.47 11.62
CA LEU A 127 6.45 8.72 10.19
C LEU A 127 7.78 8.45 9.49
N GLU A 128 7.70 7.89 8.29
CA GLU A 128 8.86 7.55 7.47
C GLU A 128 8.85 8.36 6.17
N VAL A 129 9.99 8.96 5.84
CA VAL A 129 10.12 9.68 4.57
C VAL A 129 10.30 8.67 3.44
N ALA A 130 9.36 8.66 2.48
CA ALA A 130 9.41 7.78 1.33
C ALA A 130 10.55 8.22 0.40
N GLY A 131 11.48 7.30 0.10
CA GLY A 131 12.54 7.54 -0.87
C GLY A 131 13.94 7.74 -0.28
N GLN A 132 14.13 7.45 1.00
CA GLN A 132 15.47 7.31 1.57
C GLN A 132 15.85 5.84 1.75
#